data_f69c4c645bc5a908bffbc31fb4bc4a56
#
_entry.id   f69c4c645bc5a908bffbc31fb4bc4a56
#
_cell.length_a   1.000
_cell.length_b   1.000
_cell.length_c   1.000
_cell.angle_alpha   90.00
_cell.angle_beta   90.00
_cell.angle_gamma   90.00
#
_symmetry.space_group_name_H-M   'P 1'
#
loop_
_entity.id
_entity.type
_entity.pdbx_description
1 polymer ?
#
loop_
_entity_poly.entity_id
_entity_poly.type
_entity_poly.pdbx_seq_one_letter_code
_entity_poly.pdbx_strand_id
1 'polypeptide(L)'
;MIFDPAEYTSHKGTTEDITYRKATEEETARLRRLENIRSKMTGPVSLIIIGFSVALLIYFSTSKEFSDIFMYAAGLFVILAVMNSIRAFVSTRKSNSYEIAEGIMVGYMEVNNRPYMSVWCEKDEVYIPKLRYLSTFHREQGMPLLIVRGDRGEGKKPNYFVVTAANDPVI
;
A
#
# COMPACT_ATOMS: atom_id res chain seq x y z
N MET A 1 -26.38 12.50 -0.87
CA MET A 1 -25.83 13.46 0.09
C MET A 1 -24.43 13.78 -0.43
N ILE A 2 -24.15 15.01 -0.80
CA ILE A 2 -22.81 15.40 -1.27
C ILE A 2 -22.04 15.75 0.00
N PHE A 3 -21.06 14.95 0.35
CA PHE A 3 -20.15 15.24 1.46
C PHE A 3 -19.19 16.36 1.02
N ASP A 4 -19.29 17.53 1.66
CA ASP A 4 -18.33 18.61 1.43
C ASP A 4 -17.11 18.37 2.34
N PRO A 5 -15.93 18.11 1.79
CA PRO A 5 -14.71 17.94 2.59
C PRO A 5 -14.39 19.15 3.47
N ALA A 6 -14.90 20.34 3.14
CA ALA A 6 -14.67 21.55 3.92
C ALA A 6 -15.32 21.49 5.31
N GLU A 7 -16.46 20.81 5.46
CA GLU A 7 -17.15 20.65 6.74
C GLU A 7 -16.32 19.88 7.77
N TYR A 8 -15.47 18.95 7.29
CA TYR A 8 -14.68 18.06 8.14
C TYR A 8 -13.28 18.60 8.46
N THR A 9 -12.83 19.66 7.78
CA THR A 9 -11.46 20.17 7.95
C THR A 9 -11.19 20.77 9.32
N SER A 10 -12.22 21.24 10.03
CA SER A 10 -12.12 21.71 11.42
C SER A 10 -11.78 20.61 12.43
N HIS A 11 -12.08 19.34 12.09
CA HIS A 11 -11.86 18.14 12.91
C HIS A 11 -10.66 17.32 12.41
N LYS A 12 -9.72 17.96 11.73
CA LYS A 12 -8.54 17.28 11.19
C LYS A 12 -7.68 16.71 12.30
N GLY A 13 -7.52 15.39 12.26
CA GLY A 13 -6.68 14.63 13.19
C GLY A 13 -5.76 13.65 12.46
N THR A 14 -5.21 12.76 13.24
CA THR A 14 -4.28 11.71 12.82
C THR A 14 -4.88 10.31 13.08
N THR A 15 -4.23 9.29 12.57
CA THR A 15 -4.62 7.90 12.85
C THR A 15 -4.40 7.49 14.31
N GLU A 16 -3.71 8.30 15.11
CA GLU A 16 -3.48 8.05 16.54
C GLU A 16 -4.63 8.57 17.39
N ASP A 17 -5.44 9.49 16.86
CA ASP A 17 -6.59 10.08 17.54
C ASP A 17 -7.86 9.24 17.44
N ILE A 18 -7.77 8.04 16.83
CA ILE A 18 -8.89 7.13 16.59
C ILE A 18 -8.90 5.99 17.60
N THR A 19 -10.09 5.63 18.06
CA THR A 19 -10.31 4.46 18.92
C THR A 19 -10.45 3.18 18.10
N TYR A 20 -9.45 2.30 18.19
CA TYR A 20 -9.43 1.03 17.49
C TYR A 20 -10.00 -0.10 18.34
N ARG A 21 -10.64 -1.08 17.70
CA ARG A 21 -10.95 -2.40 18.25
C ARG A 21 -10.09 -3.48 17.62
N LYS A 22 -9.87 -4.58 18.30
CA LYS A 22 -9.19 -5.73 17.69
C LYS A 22 -10.04 -6.28 16.54
N ALA A 23 -9.38 -6.63 15.44
CA ALA A 23 -10.03 -7.31 14.33
C ALA A 23 -10.44 -8.72 14.75
N THR A 24 -11.62 -9.17 14.28
CA THR A 24 -12.06 -10.55 14.45
C THR A 24 -11.18 -11.51 13.65
N GLU A 25 -11.30 -12.80 13.86
CA GLU A 25 -10.53 -13.80 13.09
C GLU A 25 -10.85 -13.74 11.60
N GLU A 26 -12.14 -13.54 11.25
CA GLU A 26 -12.57 -13.42 9.86
C GLU A 26 -12.02 -12.16 9.20
N GLU A 27 -12.12 -11.01 9.87
CA GLU A 27 -11.52 -9.74 9.40
C GLU A 27 -10.00 -9.86 9.24
N THR A 28 -9.33 -10.50 10.21
CA THR A 28 -7.88 -10.75 10.15
C THR A 28 -7.51 -11.62 8.95
N ALA A 29 -8.26 -12.68 8.68
CA ALA A 29 -8.04 -13.54 7.53
C ALA A 29 -8.22 -12.79 6.20
N ARG A 30 -9.25 -11.94 6.11
CA ARG A 30 -9.52 -11.07 4.96
C ARG A 30 -8.38 -10.07 4.74
N LEU A 31 -7.96 -9.35 5.78
CA LEU A 31 -6.89 -8.36 5.70
C LEU A 31 -5.55 -9.00 5.28
N ARG A 32 -5.24 -10.18 5.82
CA ARG A 32 -4.06 -10.96 5.39
C ARG A 32 -4.12 -11.37 3.92
N ARG A 33 -5.30 -11.72 3.40
CA ARG A 33 -5.45 -12.02 1.96
C ARG A 33 -5.17 -10.79 1.11
N LEU A 34 -5.71 -9.63 1.47
CA LEU A 34 -5.48 -8.37 0.76
C LEU A 34 -4.00 -7.96 0.77
N GLU A 35 -3.32 -8.05 1.90
CA GLU A 35 -1.86 -7.81 1.97
C GLU A 35 -1.07 -8.84 1.13
N ASN A 36 -1.49 -10.11 1.11
CA ASN A 36 -0.83 -11.18 0.35
C ASN A 36 -0.96 -11.02 -1.17
N ILE A 37 -2.14 -10.68 -1.67
CA ILE A 37 -2.36 -10.45 -3.12
C ILE A 37 -1.38 -9.41 -3.62
N ARG A 38 -1.21 -8.34 -2.88
CA ARG A 38 -0.27 -7.28 -3.23
C ARG A 38 1.20 -7.75 -3.20
N SER A 39 1.58 -8.56 -2.21
CA SER A 39 2.95 -9.08 -2.11
C SER A 39 3.27 -10.07 -3.24
N LYS A 40 2.28 -10.85 -3.67
CA LYS A 40 2.44 -11.80 -4.77
C LYS A 40 2.61 -11.13 -6.14
N MET A 41 2.02 -9.96 -6.36
CA MET A 41 2.15 -9.24 -7.63
C MET A 41 3.52 -8.57 -7.80
N THR A 42 4.18 -8.17 -6.72
CA THR A 42 5.48 -7.48 -6.79
C THR A 42 6.67 -8.43 -6.92
N GLY A 43 6.60 -9.63 -6.34
CA GLY A 43 7.70 -10.60 -6.32
C GLY A 43 8.10 -11.13 -7.71
N PRO A 44 7.19 -11.71 -8.51
CA PRO A 44 7.52 -12.27 -9.84
C PRO A 44 8.03 -11.21 -10.81
N VAL A 45 7.42 -10.02 -10.82
CA VAL A 45 7.84 -8.91 -11.69
C VAL A 45 9.27 -8.47 -11.36
N SER A 46 9.63 -8.39 -10.09
CA SER A 46 10.99 -8.06 -9.65
C SER A 46 12.00 -9.12 -10.11
N LEU A 47 11.67 -10.40 -10.04
CA LEU A 47 12.55 -11.48 -10.50
C LEU A 47 12.76 -11.45 -12.02
N ILE A 48 11.70 -11.16 -12.79
CA ILE A 48 11.80 -11.01 -14.25
C ILE A 48 12.72 -9.84 -14.61
N ILE A 49 12.57 -8.69 -13.95
CA ILE A 49 13.41 -7.52 -14.17
C ILE A 49 14.87 -7.83 -13.84
N ILE A 50 15.15 -8.50 -12.72
CA ILE A 50 16.52 -8.89 -12.35
C ILE A 50 17.09 -9.84 -13.38
N GLY A 51 16.35 -10.90 -13.75
CA GLY A 51 16.80 -11.89 -14.75
C GLY A 51 17.13 -11.25 -16.10
N PHE A 52 16.26 -10.37 -16.58
CA PHE A 52 16.49 -9.63 -17.82
C PHE A 52 17.71 -8.70 -17.73
N SER A 53 17.89 -8.00 -16.62
CA SER A 53 19.01 -7.10 -16.39
C SER A 53 20.35 -7.86 -16.34
N VAL A 54 20.38 -9.05 -15.72
CA VAL A 54 21.57 -9.92 -15.70
C VAL A 54 21.89 -10.45 -17.09
N ALA A 55 20.87 -10.89 -17.84
CA ALA A 55 21.05 -11.36 -19.22
C ALA A 55 21.63 -10.27 -20.13
N LEU A 56 21.15 -9.04 -20.02
CA LEU A 56 21.70 -7.88 -20.72
C LEU A 56 23.16 -7.62 -20.35
N LEU A 57 23.51 -7.70 -19.06
CA LEU A 57 24.90 -7.54 -18.62
C LEU A 57 25.82 -8.60 -19.23
N ILE A 58 25.42 -9.86 -19.24
CA ILE A 58 26.17 -10.96 -19.85
C ILE A 58 26.34 -10.71 -21.36
N TYR A 59 25.26 -10.35 -22.04
CA TYR A 59 25.28 -10.05 -23.46
C TYR A 59 26.25 -8.93 -23.80
N PHE A 60 26.21 -7.80 -23.10
CA PHE A 60 27.12 -6.67 -23.34
C PHE A 60 28.55 -6.97 -22.95
N SER A 61 28.81 -7.79 -21.92
CA SER A 61 30.19 -8.17 -21.54
C SER A 61 30.85 -9.11 -22.53
N THR A 62 30.08 -9.86 -23.31
CA THR A 62 30.57 -10.80 -24.33
C THR A 62 30.71 -10.16 -25.71
N SER A 63 30.04 -9.02 -25.96
CA SER A 63 30.06 -8.30 -27.23
C SER A 63 31.23 -7.34 -27.27
N LYS A 64 32.25 -7.62 -28.10
CA LYS A 64 33.44 -6.79 -28.25
C LYS A 64 33.21 -5.39 -28.87
N GLU A 65 31.99 -5.13 -29.32
CA GLU A 65 31.64 -3.89 -30.06
C GLU A 65 31.11 -2.77 -29.15
N PHE A 66 30.85 -3.05 -27.86
CA PHE A 66 30.28 -2.06 -26.96
C PHE A 66 31.34 -1.34 -26.14
N SER A 67 31.20 0.00 -26.06
CA SER A 67 32.10 0.82 -25.24
C SER A 67 31.89 0.57 -23.75
N ASP A 68 32.92 0.79 -22.94
CA ASP A 68 32.91 0.68 -21.47
C ASP A 68 31.73 1.44 -20.82
N ILE A 69 31.31 2.56 -21.45
CA ILE A 69 30.18 3.37 -20.99
C ILE A 69 28.87 2.55 -20.91
N PHE A 70 28.62 1.67 -21.91
CA PHE A 70 27.41 0.82 -21.89
C PHE A 70 27.48 -0.25 -20.80
N MET A 71 28.67 -0.78 -20.50
CA MET A 71 28.87 -1.72 -19.39
C MET A 71 28.56 -1.05 -18.03
N TYR A 72 29.07 0.17 -17.80
CA TYR A 72 28.78 0.92 -16.58
C TYR A 72 27.28 1.27 -16.45
N ALA A 73 26.63 1.66 -17.54
CA ALA A 73 25.20 1.95 -17.53
C ALA A 73 24.36 0.71 -17.23
N ALA A 74 24.69 -0.44 -17.82
CA ALA A 74 24.01 -1.72 -17.55
C ALA A 74 24.23 -2.17 -16.09
N GLY A 75 25.44 -2.03 -15.56
CA GLY A 75 25.76 -2.32 -14.16
C GLY A 75 24.96 -1.46 -13.18
N LEU A 76 24.86 -0.15 -13.45
CA LEU A 76 24.04 0.76 -12.65
C LEU A 76 22.56 0.37 -12.68
N PHE A 77 22.03 -0.03 -13.85
CA PHE A 77 20.64 -0.46 -13.99
C PHE A 77 20.36 -1.73 -13.18
N VAL A 78 21.28 -2.70 -13.15
CA VAL A 78 21.15 -3.90 -12.30
C VAL A 78 21.13 -3.54 -10.82
N ILE A 79 22.03 -2.67 -10.38
CA ILE A 79 22.08 -2.22 -8.98
C ILE A 79 20.75 -1.56 -8.59
N LEU A 80 20.21 -0.68 -9.42
CA LEU A 80 18.92 -0.02 -9.18
C LEU A 80 17.76 -1.01 -9.16
N ALA A 81 17.74 -2.01 -10.05
CA ALA A 81 16.73 -3.06 -10.09
C ALA A 81 16.77 -3.92 -8.82
N VAL A 82 17.96 -4.32 -8.36
CA VAL A 82 18.15 -5.08 -7.12
C VAL A 82 17.70 -4.26 -5.91
N MET A 83 18.14 -3.01 -5.81
CA MET A 83 17.73 -2.12 -4.70
C MET A 83 16.21 -1.93 -4.66
N ASN A 84 15.57 -1.76 -5.81
CA ASN A 84 14.12 -1.62 -5.90
C ASN A 84 13.40 -2.90 -5.50
N SER A 85 13.94 -4.07 -5.86
CA SER A 85 13.43 -5.38 -5.48
C SER A 85 13.56 -5.63 -3.98
N ILE A 86 14.69 -5.27 -3.36
CA ILE A 86 14.89 -5.34 -1.91
C ILE A 86 13.89 -4.42 -1.19
N ARG A 87 13.71 -3.18 -1.68
CA ARG A 87 12.71 -2.24 -1.12
C ARG A 87 11.28 -2.81 -1.23
N ALA A 88 10.92 -3.39 -2.36
CA ALA A 88 9.62 -4.03 -2.54
C ALA A 88 9.44 -5.19 -1.57
N PHE A 89 10.44 -6.06 -1.42
CA PHE A 89 10.40 -7.19 -0.49
C PHE A 89 10.31 -6.77 0.98
N VAL A 90 11.08 -5.76 1.39
CA VAL A 90 11.05 -5.21 2.76
C VAL A 90 9.73 -4.49 3.05
N SER A 91 9.15 -3.82 2.04
CA SER A 91 7.87 -3.10 2.22
C SER A 91 6.66 -4.01 2.32
N THR A 92 6.77 -5.27 1.88
CA THR A 92 5.69 -6.29 1.94
C THR A 92 5.65 -7.07 3.25
N ARG A 93 6.36 -6.64 4.30
CA ARG A 93 6.29 -7.30 5.61
C ARG A 93 4.86 -7.26 6.13
N LYS A 94 4.31 -8.45 6.35
CA LYS A 94 2.97 -8.67 6.86
C LYS A 94 2.83 -8.11 8.26
N SER A 95 1.64 -7.64 8.56
CA SER A 95 1.27 -7.26 9.91
C SER A 95 1.05 -8.52 10.76
N ASN A 96 1.48 -8.48 12.02
CA ASN A 96 1.32 -9.58 12.97
C ASN A 96 -0.12 -9.64 13.50
N SER A 97 -0.69 -8.47 13.79
CA SER A 97 -2.06 -8.29 14.25
C SER A 97 -2.69 -7.07 13.59
N TYR A 98 -4.01 -7.01 13.62
CA TYR A 98 -4.78 -5.91 13.07
C TYR A 98 -5.75 -5.37 14.10
N GLU A 99 -5.84 -4.05 14.12
CA GLU A 99 -6.86 -3.30 14.83
C GLU A 99 -7.63 -2.49 13.78
N ILE A 100 -8.92 -2.33 13.99
CA ILE A 100 -9.79 -1.67 13.03
C ILE A 100 -10.66 -0.60 13.71
N ALA A 101 -10.96 0.44 12.95
CA ALA A 101 -11.98 1.42 13.29
C ALA A 101 -12.91 1.62 12.10
N GLU A 102 -14.15 2.00 12.35
CA GLU A 102 -15.14 2.27 11.33
C GLU A 102 -15.11 3.73 10.92
N GLY A 103 -15.29 3.99 9.64
CA GLY A 103 -15.33 5.32 9.09
C GLY A 103 -16.12 5.35 7.78
N ILE A 104 -16.32 6.54 7.26
CA ILE A 104 -16.97 6.77 5.97
C ILE A 104 -16.02 7.49 5.01
N MET A 105 -16.16 7.22 3.73
CA MET A 105 -15.40 7.89 2.70
C MET A 105 -15.94 9.29 2.46
N VAL A 106 -15.10 10.30 2.65
CA VAL A 106 -15.40 11.70 2.37
C VAL A 106 -14.86 12.14 1.00
N GLY A 107 -13.68 11.64 0.63
CA GLY A 107 -13.06 12.00 -0.64
C GLY A 107 -12.06 10.95 -1.12
N TYR A 108 -11.74 11.05 -2.40
CA TYR A 108 -10.75 10.20 -3.07
C TYR A 108 -9.70 11.06 -3.77
N MET A 109 -8.45 10.63 -3.70
CA MET A 109 -7.36 11.24 -4.45
C MET A 109 -6.37 10.17 -4.91
N GLU A 110 -5.73 10.43 -6.03
CA GLU A 110 -4.65 9.59 -6.54
C GLU A 110 -3.34 10.38 -6.56
N VAL A 111 -2.31 9.82 -5.93
CA VAL A 111 -0.98 10.44 -5.86
C VAL A 111 0.06 9.42 -6.29
N ASN A 112 0.78 9.70 -7.37
CA ASN A 112 1.78 8.81 -7.96
C ASN A 112 1.23 7.39 -8.24
N ASN A 113 0.07 7.31 -8.90
CA ASN A 113 -0.65 6.06 -9.21
C ASN A 113 -0.99 5.22 -7.97
N ARG A 114 -1.12 5.86 -6.83
CA ARG A 114 -1.55 5.20 -5.59
C ARG A 114 -2.85 5.83 -5.10
N PRO A 115 -3.86 5.00 -4.84
CA PRO A 115 -5.14 5.49 -4.33
C PRO A 115 -5.03 5.86 -2.85
N TYR A 116 -5.58 7.00 -2.51
CA TYR A 116 -5.78 7.48 -1.14
C TYR A 116 -7.22 7.92 -0.95
N MET A 117 -7.69 7.80 0.27
CA MET A 117 -9.01 8.27 0.66
C MET A 117 -8.92 9.22 1.82
N SER A 118 -9.82 10.20 1.83
CA SER A 118 -10.13 11.00 3.01
C SER A 118 -11.26 10.29 3.74
N VAL A 119 -11.12 10.14 5.04
CA VAL A 119 -12.03 9.35 5.86
C VAL A 119 -12.51 10.17 7.06
N TRP A 120 -13.80 10.07 7.35
CA TRP A 120 -14.42 10.58 8.55
C TRP A 120 -14.74 9.43 9.50
N CYS A 121 -14.26 9.51 10.72
CA CYS A 121 -14.57 8.60 11.80
C CYS A 121 -15.63 9.25 12.69
N GLU A 122 -16.89 8.81 12.58
CA GLU A 122 -18.00 9.41 13.33
C GLU A 122 -17.84 9.24 14.83
N LYS A 123 -17.35 8.10 15.28
CA LYS A 123 -17.22 7.77 16.69
C LYS A 123 -16.28 8.71 17.45
N ASP A 124 -15.20 9.09 16.83
CA ASP A 124 -14.14 9.90 17.45
C ASP A 124 -14.17 11.36 16.94
N GLU A 125 -15.10 11.69 16.03
CA GLU A 125 -15.22 12.99 15.36
C GLU A 125 -13.91 13.46 14.70
N VAL A 126 -13.18 12.52 14.07
CA VAL A 126 -11.87 12.76 13.48
C VAL A 126 -11.91 12.63 11.96
N TYR A 127 -11.40 13.66 11.28
CA TYR A 127 -11.19 13.68 9.85
C TYR A 127 -9.73 13.38 9.51
N ILE A 128 -9.49 12.34 8.72
CA ILE A 128 -8.17 11.97 8.22
C ILE A 128 -8.11 12.25 6.72
N PRO A 129 -7.31 13.25 6.30
CA PRO A 129 -7.32 13.73 4.91
C PRO A 129 -6.66 12.75 3.92
N LYS A 130 -5.81 11.84 4.40
CA LYS A 130 -5.03 10.99 3.51
C LYS A 130 -4.70 9.64 4.15
N LEU A 131 -5.45 8.62 3.77
CA LEU A 131 -5.15 7.22 4.09
C LEU A 131 -5.02 6.40 2.82
N ARG A 132 -4.09 5.45 2.82
CA ARG A 132 -3.86 4.59 1.67
C ARG A 132 -5.02 3.61 1.52
N TYR A 133 -5.59 3.55 0.32
CA TYR A 133 -6.67 2.62 0.00
C TYR A 133 -6.11 1.32 -0.61
N LEU A 134 -6.54 0.18 -0.09
CA LEU A 134 -6.07 -1.13 -0.57
C LEU A 134 -7.08 -1.90 -1.41
N SER A 135 -8.37 -1.55 -1.34
CA SER A 135 -9.39 -2.17 -2.20
C SER A 135 -9.46 -1.47 -3.57
N THR A 136 -9.96 -2.17 -4.60
CA THR A 136 -9.90 -1.67 -5.98
C THR A 136 -11.25 -1.23 -6.57
N PHE A 137 -12.40 -1.55 -5.95
CA PHE A 137 -13.64 -1.59 -6.71
C PHE A 137 -14.71 -0.54 -6.39
N HIS A 138 -14.74 0.10 -5.24
CA HIS A 138 -15.78 1.09 -4.92
C HIS A 138 -15.18 2.41 -4.46
N ARG A 139 -15.68 3.52 -4.99
CA ARG A 139 -15.17 4.87 -4.73
C ARG A 139 -16.31 5.87 -4.59
N GLU A 140 -17.37 5.48 -3.87
CA GLU A 140 -18.52 6.34 -3.66
C GLU A 140 -18.41 7.10 -2.34
N GLN A 141 -18.68 8.40 -2.36
CA GLN A 141 -18.75 9.20 -1.14
C GLN A 141 -19.83 8.67 -0.20
N GLY A 142 -19.55 8.65 1.09
CA GLY A 142 -20.43 8.07 2.11
C GLY A 142 -20.32 6.55 2.25
N MET A 143 -19.46 5.90 1.45
CA MET A 143 -19.24 4.47 1.55
C MET A 143 -18.61 4.09 2.90
N PRO A 144 -19.11 3.04 3.58
CA PRO A 144 -18.50 2.58 4.82
C PRO A 144 -17.12 1.96 4.57
N LEU A 145 -16.16 2.35 5.39
CA LEU A 145 -14.76 1.94 5.33
C LEU A 145 -14.32 1.35 6.68
N LEU A 146 -13.35 0.47 6.63
CA LEU A 146 -12.58 0.05 7.79
C LEU A 146 -11.20 0.71 7.73
N ILE A 147 -10.87 1.49 8.75
CA ILE A 147 -9.54 2.04 8.98
C ILE A 147 -8.75 0.96 9.70
N VAL A 148 -7.66 0.52 9.10
CA VAL A 148 -6.87 -0.61 9.61
C VAL A 148 -5.53 -0.11 10.12
N ARG A 149 -5.20 -0.50 11.35
CA ARG A 149 -3.88 -0.38 11.95
C ARG A 149 -3.23 -1.76 12.02
N GLY A 150 -2.23 -1.97 11.20
CA GLY A 150 -1.47 -3.22 11.18
C GLY A 150 -0.22 -3.11 12.04
N ASP A 151 -0.14 -3.90 13.10
CA ASP A 151 1.06 -3.99 13.94
C ASP A 151 2.14 -4.82 13.23
N ARG A 152 3.37 -4.33 13.20
CA ARG A 152 4.53 -4.95 12.56
C ARG A 152 5.55 -5.53 13.54
N GLY A 153 5.23 -5.53 14.83
CA GLY A 153 6.11 -5.96 15.91
C GLY A 153 6.99 -4.84 16.49
N GLU A 154 7.71 -5.17 17.55
CA GLU A 154 8.48 -4.23 18.36
C GLU A 154 9.40 -3.32 17.54
N GLY A 155 9.40 -2.04 17.86
CA GLY A 155 10.25 -1.01 17.28
C GLY A 155 9.88 -0.59 15.84
N LYS A 156 8.79 -1.11 15.26
CA LYS A 156 8.33 -0.73 13.92
C LYS A 156 7.08 0.10 13.97
N LYS A 157 7.05 1.15 13.15
CA LYS A 157 5.83 1.95 13.00
C LYS A 157 4.69 1.09 12.44
N PRO A 158 3.48 1.22 13.00
CA PRO A 158 2.29 0.54 12.49
C PRO A 158 2.00 0.97 11.04
N ASN A 159 1.34 0.09 10.31
CA ASN A 159 0.91 0.36 8.94
C ASN A 159 -0.56 0.76 8.94
N TYR A 160 -0.87 1.94 8.44
CA TYR A 160 -2.24 2.43 8.34
C TYR A 160 -2.74 2.38 6.91
N PHE A 161 -3.93 1.83 6.72
CA PHE A 161 -4.62 1.79 5.43
C PHE A 161 -6.13 1.65 5.62
N VAL A 162 -6.88 1.84 4.55
CA VAL A 162 -8.32 1.65 4.55
C VAL A 162 -8.75 0.58 3.53
N VAL A 163 -9.79 -0.14 3.89
CA VAL A 163 -10.47 -1.10 3.03
C VAL A 163 -11.99 -0.86 3.09
N THR A 164 -12.73 -1.35 2.11
CA THR A 164 -14.19 -1.33 2.16
C THR A 164 -14.71 -2.19 3.31
N ALA A 165 -15.76 -1.74 3.99
CA ALA A 165 -16.42 -2.52 5.03
C ALA A 165 -17.20 -3.71 4.43
N ALA A 166 -17.73 -3.57 3.21
CA ALA A 166 -18.39 -4.65 2.51
C ALA A 166 -17.42 -5.78 2.15
N ASN A 167 -17.91 -7.01 2.14
CA ASN A 167 -17.18 -8.17 1.64
C ASN A 167 -17.01 -8.05 0.12
N ASP A 168 -16.01 -7.32 -0.34
CA ASP A 168 -15.64 -7.32 -1.74
C ASP A 168 -15.24 -8.75 -2.14
N PRO A 169 -15.79 -9.28 -3.24
CA PRO A 169 -15.31 -10.53 -3.76
C PRO A 169 -13.82 -10.35 -4.10
N VAL A 170 -12.99 -11.12 -3.43
CA VAL A 170 -11.56 -11.21 -3.75
C VAL A 170 -11.48 -11.92 -5.10
N ILE A 171 -11.24 -11.14 -6.18
CA ILE A 171 -10.96 -11.68 -7.50
C ILE A 171 -9.54 -12.25 -7.52
#